data_9397bd2a2aab23ae123e1ef926d7c3e8
#
_entry.id   9397bd2a2aab23ae123e1ef926d7c3e8
#
_cell.length_a   1.000
_cell.length_b   1.000
_cell.length_c   1.000
_cell.angle_alpha   90.00
_cell.angle_beta   90.00
_cell.angle_gamma   90.00
#
_symmetry.space_group_name_H-M   'P 1'
#
loop_
_entity.id
_entity.type
_entity.pdbx_description
1 polymer ?
#
loop_
_entity_poly.entity_id
_entity_poly.type
_entity_poly.pdbx_seq_one_letter_code
_entity_poly.pdbx_strand_id
1 'polypeptide(L)'
;MQEITVIESTQPTVLATIIAIALGAVIFFIASYLVRGLYSARTLLRREFSAYFLSPIAYVLFVVFLAVTGYLFHRTFDLLTTVGPKGTEFPMQAMFADERFWLVFLFIPPILTMRLFAEERSAGTLEMLMTAPLLDWQVVLCKYLGCLAFYVVLWLPTLCYLPALLGWHAFELHAPSGFASFVFIFGLILFLAGIVLQFPINLEPVWRLSGLLMIASGLVICILGGMNHFQSDAPHLIDFQSEIDPFPVLSTYLGMFLAGAMFLSIGILVSSLVKDQMVSALIAMGLSLLFLVAGFWRPEQDGGLFYRTLYFFSVPLHFERSFTRGIFDTRPIILYVSTAFFCLFLTVRSLESRRWR
;
A
#
# COMPACT_ATOMS: atom_id res chain seq x y z
N MET A 1 7.71 -24.62 -48.17
CA MET A 1 6.92 -23.41 -47.78
C MET A 1 6.47 -23.38 -46.31
N GLN A 2 6.73 -24.43 -45.52
CA GLN A 2 6.37 -24.47 -44.07
C GLN A 2 7.47 -23.99 -43.09
N GLU A 3 8.73 -23.92 -43.52
CA GLU A 3 9.84 -23.50 -42.66
C GLU A 3 9.97 -21.98 -42.50
N ILE A 4 9.46 -21.19 -43.45
CA ILE A 4 9.58 -19.70 -43.38
C ILE A 4 8.57 -19.08 -42.41
N THR A 5 7.44 -19.72 -42.15
CA THR A 5 6.41 -19.20 -41.23
C THR A 5 6.74 -19.38 -39.75
N VAL A 6 7.63 -20.31 -39.39
CA VAL A 6 8.03 -20.57 -37.97
C VAL A 6 9.07 -19.55 -37.49
N ILE A 7 9.87 -19.00 -38.36
CA ILE A 7 10.93 -18.04 -38.00
C ILE A 7 10.35 -16.64 -37.75
N GLU A 8 9.26 -16.27 -38.39
CA GLU A 8 8.65 -14.93 -38.24
C GLU A 8 7.84 -14.77 -36.94
N SER A 9 7.35 -15.87 -36.35
CA SER A 9 6.58 -15.84 -35.10
C SER A 9 7.44 -15.84 -33.82
N THR A 10 8.73 -16.19 -33.94
CA THR A 10 9.64 -16.27 -32.76
C THR A 10 10.40 -14.96 -32.49
N GLN A 11 10.54 -14.10 -33.48
CA GLN A 11 11.27 -12.82 -33.34
C GLN A 11 10.64 -11.85 -32.32
N PRO A 12 9.32 -11.59 -32.28
CA PRO A 12 8.73 -10.64 -31.32
C PRO A 12 8.76 -11.17 -29.88
N THR A 13 8.75 -12.47 -29.65
CA THR A 13 8.81 -13.07 -28.32
C THR A 13 10.21 -12.97 -27.72
N VAL A 14 11.27 -13.16 -28.51
CA VAL A 14 12.66 -13.01 -28.05
C VAL A 14 12.97 -11.56 -27.71
N LEU A 15 12.53 -10.61 -28.53
CA LEU A 15 12.71 -9.18 -28.24
C LEU A 15 11.95 -8.76 -26.97
N ALA A 16 10.71 -9.21 -26.82
CA ALA A 16 9.90 -8.94 -25.61
C ALA A 16 10.54 -9.53 -24.34
N THR A 17 11.11 -10.72 -24.39
CA THR A 17 11.81 -11.33 -23.26
C THR A 17 13.09 -10.58 -22.92
N ILE A 18 13.87 -10.15 -23.90
CA ILE A 18 15.09 -9.34 -23.68
C ILE A 18 14.72 -8.00 -23.03
N ILE A 19 13.68 -7.33 -23.53
CA ILE A 19 13.20 -6.07 -22.96
C ILE A 19 12.71 -6.29 -21.52
N ALA A 20 11.96 -7.37 -21.22
CA ALA A 20 11.48 -7.69 -19.90
C ALA A 20 12.64 -7.96 -18.92
N ILE A 21 13.66 -8.70 -19.35
CA ILE A 21 14.87 -8.97 -18.55
C ILE A 21 15.65 -7.68 -18.30
N ALA A 22 15.84 -6.84 -19.31
CA ALA A 22 16.53 -5.55 -19.18
C ALA A 22 15.78 -4.62 -18.21
N LEU A 23 14.46 -4.55 -18.33
CA LEU A 23 13.59 -3.75 -17.46
C LEU A 23 13.61 -4.28 -16.01
N GLY A 24 13.59 -5.60 -15.84
CA GLY A 24 13.74 -6.25 -14.55
C GLY A 24 15.09 -5.97 -13.89
N ALA A 25 16.18 -6.00 -14.65
CA ALA A 25 17.52 -5.66 -14.18
C ALA A 25 17.61 -4.18 -13.74
N VAL A 26 17.04 -3.26 -14.51
CA VAL A 26 17.00 -1.83 -14.16
C VAL A 26 16.19 -1.62 -12.88
N ILE A 27 15.02 -2.23 -12.76
CA ILE A 27 14.18 -2.14 -11.55
C ILE A 27 14.94 -2.69 -10.34
N PHE A 28 15.61 -3.85 -10.49
CA PHE A 28 16.41 -4.44 -9.43
C PHE A 28 17.56 -3.53 -9.00
N PHE A 29 18.26 -2.89 -9.94
CA PHE A 29 19.34 -1.95 -9.64
C PHE A 29 18.85 -0.72 -8.89
N ILE A 30 17.72 -0.13 -9.34
CA ILE A 30 17.08 1.01 -8.67
C ILE A 30 16.62 0.60 -7.27
N ALA A 31 15.94 -0.53 -7.13
CA ALA A 31 15.48 -1.04 -5.84
C ALA A 31 16.65 -1.28 -4.87
N SER A 32 17.74 -1.90 -5.34
CA SER A 32 18.94 -2.14 -4.51
C SER A 32 19.62 -0.83 -4.07
N TYR A 33 19.66 0.17 -4.94
CA TYR A 33 20.18 1.51 -4.61
C TYR A 33 19.33 2.18 -3.54
N LEU A 34 18.01 2.16 -3.69
CA LEU A 34 17.06 2.72 -2.73
C LEU A 34 17.15 2.00 -1.38
N VAL A 35 17.21 0.68 -1.37
CA VAL A 35 17.32 -0.12 -0.14
C VAL A 35 18.63 0.17 0.59
N ARG A 36 19.76 0.26 -0.13
CA ARG A 36 21.05 0.62 0.47
C ARG A 36 21.03 2.03 1.05
N GLY A 37 20.44 2.99 0.32
CA GLY A 37 20.29 4.35 0.80
C GLY A 37 19.41 4.47 2.05
N LEU A 38 18.29 3.78 2.08
CA LEU A 38 17.39 3.71 3.24
C LEU A 38 18.05 2.99 4.43
N TYR A 39 18.91 2.00 4.18
CA TYR A 39 19.64 1.32 5.24
C TYR A 39 20.58 2.25 5.97
N SER A 40 21.25 3.19 5.28
CA SER A 40 22.08 4.21 5.91
C SER A 40 21.26 5.22 6.73
N ALA A 41 20.02 5.50 6.33
CA ALA A 41 19.10 6.42 7.00
C ALA A 41 18.10 5.73 7.95
N ARG A 42 18.30 4.46 8.29
CA ARG A 42 17.37 3.65 9.12
C ARG A 42 17.08 4.25 10.50
N THR A 43 18.05 4.93 11.10
CA THR A 43 17.89 5.60 12.40
C THR A 43 16.88 6.73 12.30
N LEU A 44 16.91 7.49 11.20
CA LEU A 44 15.93 8.52 10.90
C LEU A 44 14.55 7.91 10.68
N LEU A 45 14.46 6.87 9.85
CA LEU A 45 13.19 6.17 9.58
C LEU A 45 12.53 5.68 10.87
N ARG A 46 13.31 5.05 11.77
CA ARG A 46 12.80 4.58 13.05
C ARG A 46 12.33 5.73 13.93
N ARG A 47 13.09 6.82 13.98
CA ARG A 47 12.71 8.02 14.74
C ARG A 47 11.38 8.59 14.23
N GLU A 48 11.23 8.74 12.92
CA GLU A 48 10.00 9.26 12.31
C GLU A 48 8.81 8.35 12.59
N PHE A 49 8.97 7.02 12.45
CA PHE A 49 7.91 6.07 12.76
C PHE A 49 7.49 6.10 14.23
N SER A 50 8.47 6.07 15.16
CA SER A 50 8.17 6.10 16.59
C SER A 50 7.57 7.43 17.05
N ALA A 51 7.86 8.54 16.38
CA ALA A 51 7.31 9.85 16.69
C ALA A 51 5.77 9.89 16.57
N TYR A 52 5.17 9.09 15.68
CA TYR A 52 3.71 8.98 15.60
C TYR A 52 3.11 8.40 16.87
N PHE A 53 3.71 7.36 17.45
CA PHE A 53 3.21 6.73 18.68
C PHE A 53 3.43 7.58 19.92
N LEU A 54 4.31 8.54 19.89
CA LEU A 54 4.50 9.52 20.98
C LEU A 54 3.50 10.69 20.91
N SER A 55 2.77 10.82 19.80
CA SER A 55 1.83 11.92 19.58
C SER A 55 0.41 11.57 20.04
N PRO A 56 -0.24 12.36 20.90
CA PRO A 56 -1.64 12.15 21.30
C PRO A 56 -2.61 12.19 20.11
N ILE A 57 -2.32 13.01 19.10
CA ILE A 57 -3.17 13.17 17.91
C ILE A 57 -3.28 11.85 17.13
N ALA A 58 -2.21 11.07 17.08
CA ALA A 58 -2.22 9.78 16.42
C ALA A 58 -3.21 8.79 17.04
N TYR A 59 -3.31 8.77 18.37
CA TYR A 59 -4.28 7.92 19.09
C TYR A 59 -5.72 8.39 18.86
N VAL A 60 -5.97 9.70 18.88
CA VAL A 60 -7.31 10.25 18.56
C VAL A 60 -7.71 9.86 17.14
N LEU A 61 -6.80 10.04 16.18
CA LEU A 61 -7.03 9.65 14.79
C LEU A 61 -7.32 8.15 14.66
N PHE A 62 -6.58 7.32 15.38
CA PHE A 62 -6.75 5.87 15.41
C PHE A 62 -8.15 5.47 15.94
N VAL A 63 -8.58 6.07 17.05
CA VAL A 63 -9.90 5.81 17.64
C VAL A 63 -11.02 6.26 16.70
N VAL A 64 -10.93 7.47 16.14
CA VAL A 64 -11.93 7.99 15.19
C VAL A 64 -12.01 7.12 13.95
N PHE A 65 -10.87 6.73 13.39
CA PHE A 65 -10.82 5.86 12.22
C PHE A 65 -11.48 4.50 12.49
N LEU A 66 -11.14 3.86 13.61
CA LEU A 66 -11.73 2.56 13.98
C LEU A 66 -13.23 2.67 14.30
N ALA A 67 -13.66 3.76 14.93
CA ALA A 67 -15.09 3.97 15.20
C ALA A 67 -15.89 4.07 13.89
N VAL A 68 -15.37 4.81 12.90
CA VAL A 68 -16.06 4.96 11.60
C VAL A 68 -16.00 3.69 10.78
N THR A 69 -14.84 3.06 10.64
CA THR A 69 -14.71 1.80 9.89
C THR A 69 -15.52 0.68 10.55
N GLY A 70 -15.56 0.62 11.89
CA GLY A 70 -16.38 -0.33 12.64
C GLY A 70 -17.89 -0.10 12.44
N TYR A 71 -18.33 1.15 12.41
CA TYR A 71 -19.72 1.49 12.12
C TYR A 71 -20.11 1.10 10.68
N LEU A 72 -19.27 1.39 9.70
CA LEU A 72 -19.51 1.02 8.30
C LEU A 72 -19.49 -0.51 8.12
N PHE A 73 -18.58 -1.19 8.82
CA PHE A 73 -18.54 -2.64 8.85
C PHE A 73 -19.84 -3.23 9.42
N HIS A 74 -20.32 -2.72 10.56
CA HIS A 74 -21.59 -3.16 11.16
C HIS A 74 -22.75 -3.00 10.18
N ARG A 75 -22.84 -1.87 9.48
CA ARG A 75 -23.86 -1.65 8.44
C ARG A 75 -23.76 -2.67 7.30
N THR A 76 -22.56 -2.95 6.84
CA THR A 76 -22.33 -3.95 5.78
C THR A 76 -22.70 -5.34 6.24
N PHE A 77 -22.36 -5.69 7.48
CA PHE A 77 -22.71 -6.96 8.09
C PHE A 77 -24.24 -7.12 8.27
N ASP A 78 -24.92 -6.08 8.72
CA ASP A 78 -26.38 -6.05 8.87
C ASP A 78 -27.08 -6.26 7.49
N LEU A 79 -26.56 -5.65 6.44
CA LEU A 79 -27.03 -5.80 5.08
C LEU A 79 -26.83 -7.26 4.58
N LEU A 80 -25.68 -7.88 4.88
CA LEU A 80 -25.42 -9.27 4.54
C LEU A 80 -26.34 -10.25 5.28
N THR A 81 -26.68 -9.98 6.55
CA THR A 81 -27.57 -10.83 7.34
C THR A 81 -29.03 -10.71 6.92
N THR A 82 -29.45 -9.52 6.48
CA THR A 82 -30.86 -9.27 6.08
C THR A 82 -31.16 -9.70 4.66
N VAL A 83 -30.26 -9.43 3.71
CA VAL A 83 -30.45 -9.72 2.28
C VAL A 83 -29.85 -11.09 1.89
N GLY A 84 -28.89 -11.56 2.68
CA GLY A 84 -28.12 -12.77 2.43
C GLY A 84 -26.98 -12.58 1.43
N PRO A 85 -25.99 -13.49 1.42
CA PRO A 85 -24.80 -13.36 0.58
C PRO A 85 -25.12 -13.37 -0.92
N LYS A 86 -26.20 -14.03 -1.33
CA LYS A 86 -26.64 -14.06 -2.74
C LYS A 86 -27.30 -12.75 -3.22
N GLY A 87 -27.72 -11.89 -2.29
CA GLY A 87 -28.34 -10.58 -2.61
C GLY A 87 -27.35 -9.44 -2.66
N THR A 88 -26.11 -9.67 -2.19
CA THR A 88 -25.05 -8.66 -2.16
C THR A 88 -23.81 -9.21 -2.87
N GLU A 89 -23.75 -9.02 -4.18
CA GLU A 89 -22.61 -9.52 -4.99
C GLU A 89 -21.24 -8.97 -4.50
N PHE A 90 -21.24 -7.75 -3.96
CA PHE A 90 -20.00 -7.07 -3.57
C PHE A 90 -20.11 -6.42 -2.18
N PRO A 91 -19.86 -7.15 -1.08
CA PRO A 91 -19.92 -6.59 0.27
C PRO A 91 -18.99 -5.40 0.50
N MET A 92 -17.79 -5.44 -0.11
CA MET A 92 -16.83 -4.35 -0.04
C MET A 92 -17.37 -3.06 -0.68
N GLN A 93 -18.21 -3.18 -1.71
CA GLN A 93 -18.83 -2.02 -2.33
C GLN A 93 -19.77 -1.30 -1.35
N ALA A 94 -20.54 -2.02 -0.55
CA ALA A 94 -21.43 -1.42 0.45
C ALA A 94 -20.65 -0.59 1.48
N MET A 95 -19.45 -1.03 1.87
CA MET A 95 -18.61 -0.34 2.83
C MET A 95 -17.92 0.90 2.22
N PHE A 96 -17.36 0.77 1.01
CA PHE A 96 -16.52 1.80 0.39
C PHE A 96 -17.25 2.69 -0.62
N ALA A 97 -18.48 2.38 -1.01
CA ALA A 97 -19.33 3.29 -1.77
C ALA A 97 -20.02 4.35 -0.88
N ASP A 98 -20.00 4.18 0.45
CA ASP A 98 -20.57 5.17 1.37
C ASP A 98 -19.72 6.45 1.38
N GLU A 99 -20.36 7.58 1.08
CA GLU A 99 -19.71 8.90 1.07
C GLU A 99 -19.08 9.27 2.42
N ARG A 100 -19.63 8.76 3.52
CA ARG A 100 -19.14 9.00 4.88
C ARG A 100 -17.72 8.46 5.09
N PHE A 101 -17.41 7.32 4.47
CA PHE A 101 -16.07 6.77 4.50
C PHE A 101 -15.07 7.75 3.86
N TRP A 102 -15.37 8.27 2.69
CA TRP A 102 -14.49 9.20 1.96
C TRP A 102 -14.35 10.55 2.65
N LEU A 103 -15.41 11.03 3.32
CA LEU A 103 -15.32 12.22 4.16
C LEU A 103 -14.33 12.07 5.30
N VAL A 104 -14.36 10.94 6.01
CA VAL A 104 -13.38 10.68 7.09
C VAL A 104 -11.98 10.44 6.50
N PHE A 105 -11.91 9.69 5.41
CA PHE A 105 -10.64 9.43 4.73
C PHE A 105 -9.95 10.73 4.26
N LEU A 106 -10.72 11.75 3.89
CA LEU A 106 -10.20 13.08 3.49
C LEU A 106 -9.31 13.72 4.57
N PHE A 107 -9.61 13.50 5.85
CA PHE A 107 -8.87 14.11 6.96
C PHE A 107 -7.59 13.34 7.34
N ILE A 108 -7.54 12.03 7.08
CA ILE A 108 -6.45 11.15 7.55
C ILE A 108 -5.09 11.55 6.96
N PRO A 109 -4.88 11.58 5.63
CA PRO A 109 -3.58 11.91 5.06
C PRO A 109 -3.08 13.32 5.43
N PRO A 110 -3.89 14.40 5.37
CA PRO A 110 -3.45 15.73 5.78
C PRO A 110 -3.01 15.82 7.24
N ILE A 111 -3.76 15.19 8.17
CA ILE A 111 -3.40 15.19 9.59
C ILE A 111 -2.09 14.44 9.83
N LEU A 112 -1.86 13.33 9.14
CA LEU A 112 -0.63 12.56 9.28
C LEU A 112 0.60 13.30 8.71
N THR A 113 0.42 14.06 7.64
CA THR A 113 1.53 14.66 6.90
C THR A 113 1.83 16.12 7.30
N MET A 114 0.87 16.81 7.91
CA MET A 114 0.99 18.25 8.21
C MET A 114 2.24 18.62 9.00
N ARG A 115 2.72 17.72 9.89
CA ARG A 115 3.84 17.98 10.79
C ARG A 115 5.21 17.62 10.22
N LEU A 116 5.27 16.80 9.16
CA LEU A 116 6.51 16.17 8.71
C LEU A 116 7.63 17.16 8.36
N PHE A 117 7.33 18.25 7.70
CA PHE A 117 8.28 19.31 7.38
C PHE A 117 7.89 20.67 7.96
N ALA A 118 6.59 20.96 8.08
CA ALA A 118 6.13 22.25 8.57
C ALA A 118 6.53 22.47 10.05
N GLU A 119 6.51 21.42 10.89
CA GLU A 119 6.97 21.50 12.28
C GLU A 119 8.46 21.77 12.39
N GLU A 120 9.30 21.04 11.65
CA GLU A 120 10.75 21.26 11.65
C GLU A 120 11.11 22.64 11.12
N ARG A 121 10.32 23.13 10.18
CA ARG A 121 10.51 24.46 9.61
C ARG A 121 10.10 25.57 10.56
N SER A 122 8.98 25.42 11.29
CA SER A 122 8.56 26.39 12.29
C SER A 122 9.49 26.42 13.50
N ALA A 123 10.05 25.26 13.88
CA ALA A 123 11.01 25.13 14.96
C ALA A 123 12.46 25.52 14.57
N GLY A 124 12.75 25.81 13.30
CA GLY A 124 14.10 26.12 12.83
C GLY A 124 15.04 24.91 12.79
N THR A 125 14.57 23.71 13.05
CA THR A 125 15.39 22.48 13.10
C THR A 125 15.65 21.88 11.72
N LEU A 126 14.95 22.36 10.68
CA LEU A 126 15.16 21.91 9.31
C LEU A 126 16.59 22.16 8.82
N GLU A 127 17.21 23.30 9.21
CA GLU A 127 18.59 23.62 8.84
C GLU A 127 19.58 22.62 9.44
N MET A 128 19.37 22.20 10.70
CA MET A 128 20.18 21.16 11.34
C MET A 128 20.02 19.79 10.63
N LEU A 129 18.81 19.48 10.15
CA LEU A 129 18.60 18.26 9.38
C LEU A 129 19.31 18.28 8.03
N MET A 130 19.39 19.45 7.38
CA MET A 130 20.07 19.65 6.10
C MET A 130 21.61 19.63 6.22
N THR A 131 22.16 19.83 7.41
CA THR A 131 23.61 19.70 7.67
C THR A 131 24.03 18.27 8.00
N ALA A 132 23.06 17.36 8.25
CA ALA A 132 23.36 15.95 8.48
C ALA A 132 23.97 15.30 7.22
N PRO A 133 24.85 14.29 7.37
CA PRO A 133 25.48 13.61 6.23
C PRO A 133 24.50 12.64 5.54
N LEU A 134 23.31 13.13 5.18
CA LEU A 134 22.25 12.41 4.49
C LEU A 134 21.91 13.13 3.19
N LEU A 135 21.52 12.36 2.19
CA LEU A 135 21.05 12.89 0.92
C LEU A 135 19.57 13.34 1.07
N ASP A 136 19.20 14.44 0.41
CA ASP A 136 17.86 15.03 0.55
C ASP A 136 16.73 14.03 0.21
N TRP A 137 16.95 13.17 -0.80
CA TRP A 137 15.99 12.13 -1.14
C TRP A 137 15.83 11.06 -0.03
N GLN A 138 16.89 10.77 0.75
CA GLN A 138 16.82 9.84 1.88
C GLN A 138 15.96 10.41 3.00
N VAL A 139 16.08 11.70 3.28
CA VAL A 139 15.26 12.39 4.28
C VAL A 139 13.79 12.36 3.89
N VAL A 140 13.48 12.73 2.64
CA VAL A 140 12.09 12.70 2.13
C VAL A 140 11.51 11.30 2.20
N LEU A 141 12.25 10.29 1.71
CA LEU A 141 11.76 8.91 1.73
C LEU A 141 11.61 8.35 3.15
N CYS A 142 12.50 8.66 4.09
CA CYS A 142 12.37 8.23 5.47
C CYS A 142 11.12 8.80 6.13
N LYS A 143 10.84 10.09 5.93
CA LYS A 143 9.63 10.73 6.43
C LYS A 143 8.37 10.15 5.79
N TYR A 144 8.39 9.97 4.47
CA TYR A 144 7.28 9.36 3.73
C TYR A 144 7.01 7.93 4.19
N LEU A 145 8.04 7.08 4.26
CA LEU A 145 7.89 5.69 4.68
C LEU A 145 7.50 5.54 6.14
N GLY A 146 7.98 6.43 7.03
CA GLY A 146 7.53 6.47 8.42
C GLY A 146 6.05 6.77 8.54
N CYS A 147 5.55 7.75 7.76
CA CYS A 147 4.15 8.10 7.67
C CYS A 147 3.31 6.97 7.05
N LEU A 148 3.77 6.40 5.95
CA LEU A 148 3.11 5.28 5.27
C LEU A 148 3.04 4.05 6.15
N ALA A 149 4.10 3.75 6.91
CA ALA A 149 4.10 2.63 7.86
C ALA A 149 3.05 2.83 8.96
N PHE A 150 2.92 4.06 9.51
CA PHE A 150 1.87 4.36 10.47
C PHE A 150 0.47 4.25 9.83
N TYR A 151 0.30 4.70 8.60
CA TYR A 151 -0.95 4.53 7.85
C TYR A 151 -1.31 3.04 7.68
N VAL A 152 -0.34 2.18 7.39
CA VAL A 152 -0.55 0.72 7.34
C VAL A 152 -0.98 0.19 8.70
N VAL A 153 -0.34 0.62 9.79
CA VAL A 153 -0.73 0.23 11.17
C VAL A 153 -2.16 0.64 11.47
N LEU A 154 -2.62 1.79 10.97
CA LEU A 154 -4.00 2.25 11.11
C LEU A 154 -5.02 1.25 10.51
N TRP A 155 -4.65 0.59 9.40
CA TRP A 155 -5.49 -0.39 8.71
C TRP A 155 -5.41 -1.81 9.30
N LEU A 156 -4.37 -2.16 10.07
CA LEU A 156 -4.21 -3.52 10.59
C LEU A 156 -5.42 -4.03 11.40
N PRO A 157 -6.05 -3.24 12.31
CA PRO A 157 -7.19 -3.74 13.06
C PRO A 157 -8.42 -4.04 12.20
N THR A 158 -8.55 -3.40 11.04
CA THR A 158 -9.67 -3.67 10.12
C THR A 158 -9.59 -5.08 9.51
N LEU A 159 -8.41 -5.70 9.51
CA LEU A 159 -8.25 -7.10 9.11
C LEU A 159 -9.03 -8.06 10.04
N CYS A 160 -9.30 -7.65 11.29
CA CYS A 160 -10.15 -8.43 12.20
C CYS A 160 -11.62 -8.52 11.72
N TYR A 161 -12.03 -7.69 10.76
CA TYR A 161 -13.36 -7.78 10.16
C TYR A 161 -13.46 -8.93 9.13
N LEU A 162 -12.32 -9.39 8.58
CA LEU A 162 -12.30 -10.42 7.54
C LEU A 162 -12.92 -11.76 7.95
N PRO A 163 -12.60 -12.33 9.14
CA PRO A 163 -13.21 -13.57 9.58
C PRO A 163 -14.74 -13.47 9.70
N ALA A 164 -15.26 -12.30 10.11
CA ALA A 164 -16.70 -12.10 10.22
C ALA A 164 -17.37 -11.91 8.85
N LEU A 165 -16.68 -11.31 7.86
CA LEU A 165 -17.18 -11.16 6.49
C LEU A 165 -17.14 -12.46 5.71
N LEU A 166 -16.04 -13.22 5.81
CA LEU A 166 -15.83 -14.45 5.05
C LEU A 166 -16.47 -15.68 5.73
N GLY A 167 -16.92 -15.54 7.00
CA GLY A 167 -17.39 -16.63 7.85
C GLY A 167 -16.24 -17.32 8.59
N TRP A 168 -16.50 -17.81 9.82
CA TRP A 168 -15.50 -18.51 10.61
C TRP A 168 -14.98 -19.81 9.96
N HIS A 169 -15.82 -20.44 9.11
CA HIS A 169 -15.49 -21.67 8.39
C HIS A 169 -14.71 -21.41 7.09
N ALA A 170 -14.54 -20.14 6.67
CA ALA A 170 -13.78 -19.80 5.47
C ALA A 170 -12.28 -20.13 5.57
N PHE A 171 -11.78 -20.29 6.80
CA PHE A 171 -10.38 -20.63 7.10
C PHE A 171 -10.30 -21.97 7.81
N GLU A 172 -10.71 -23.05 7.16
CA GLU A 172 -10.43 -24.38 7.67
C GLU A 172 -8.95 -24.71 7.42
N LEU A 173 -8.19 -24.73 8.53
CA LEU A 173 -6.81 -25.18 8.50
C LEU A 173 -6.81 -26.71 8.46
N HIS A 174 -6.67 -27.27 7.27
CA HIS A 174 -6.50 -28.71 7.13
C HIS A 174 -5.10 -29.11 7.58
N ALA A 175 -5.04 -30.10 8.47
CA ALA A 175 -3.74 -30.69 8.85
C ALA A 175 -3.03 -31.16 7.57
N PRO A 176 -1.73 -30.83 7.41
CA PRO A 176 -0.99 -31.17 6.20
C PRO A 176 -0.98 -32.69 6.00
N SER A 177 -1.72 -33.16 5.00
CA SER A 177 -1.83 -34.58 4.67
C SER A 177 -0.65 -35.12 3.86
N GLY A 178 0.34 -34.28 3.57
CA GLY A 178 1.47 -34.66 2.73
C GLY A 178 2.77 -33.90 3.01
N PHE A 179 3.87 -34.47 2.55
CA PHE A 179 5.23 -33.91 2.69
C PHE A 179 5.35 -32.50 2.08
N ALA A 180 4.64 -32.22 0.96
CA ALA A 180 4.65 -30.92 0.30
C ALA A 180 4.10 -29.80 1.19
N SER A 181 3.03 -30.08 1.93
CA SER A 181 2.43 -29.13 2.87
C SER A 181 3.36 -28.84 4.06
N PHE A 182 4.03 -29.88 4.55
CA PHE A 182 5.04 -29.70 5.59
C PHE A 182 6.20 -28.83 5.12
N VAL A 183 6.71 -29.06 3.90
CA VAL A 183 7.77 -28.25 3.29
C VAL A 183 7.35 -26.81 3.13
N PHE A 184 6.11 -26.55 2.67
CA PHE A 184 5.57 -25.20 2.54
C PHE A 184 5.50 -24.45 3.87
N ILE A 185 4.93 -25.09 4.91
CA ILE A 185 4.82 -24.48 6.25
C ILE A 185 6.21 -24.22 6.84
N PHE A 186 7.12 -25.18 6.71
CA PHE A 186 8.47 -25.03 7.20
C PHE A 186 9.21 -23.86 6.52
N GLY A 187 9.06 -23.74 5.19
CA GLY A 187 9.59 -22.61 4.43
C GLY A 187 9.02 -21.27 4.89
N LEU A 188 7.72 -21.22 5.14
CA LEU A 188 7.04 -20.02 5.63
C LEU A 188 7.53 -19.61 7.04
N ILE A 189 7.68 -20.57 7.94
CA ILE A 189 8.22 -20.34 9.29
C ILE A 189 9.66 -19.81 9.22
N LEU A 190 10.49 -20.42 8.40
CA LEU A 190 11.88 -19.98 8.19
C LEU A 190 11.95 -18.56 7.62
N PHE A 191 11.11 -18.26 6.65
CA PHE A 191 11.01 -16.93 6.04
C PHE A 191 10.61 -15.86 7.07
N LEU A 192 9.55 -16.12 7.85
CA LEU A 192 9.09 -15.22 8.89
C LEU A 192 10.12 -15.05 10.02
N ALA A 193 10.76 -16.14 10.45
CA ALA A 193 11.82 -16.09 11.45
C ALA A 193 13.01 -15.27 10.96
N GLY A 194 13.39 -15.39 9.70
CA GLY A 194 14.44 -14.58 9.09
C GLY A 194 14.10 -13.10 9.08
N ILE A 195 12.85 -12.72 8.79
CA ILE A 195 12.38 -11.34 8.87
C ILE A 195 12.46 -10.84 10.32
N VAL A 196 11.98 -11.60 11.30
CA VAL A 196 12.01 -11.22 12.71
C VAL A 196 13.44 -10.99 13.19
N LEU A 197 14.40 -11.80 12.74
CA LEU A 197 15.82 -11.63 13.06
C LEU A 197 16.44 -10.35 12.47
N GLN A 198 15.84 -9.73 11.46
CA GLN A 198 16.31 -8.46 10.91
C GLN A 198 15.89 -7.23 11.75
N PHE A 199 14.86 -7.38 12.59
CA PHE A 199 14.33 -6.26 13.39
C PHE A 199 15.22 -5.77 14.54
N PRO A 200 15.97 -6.61 15.29
CA PRO A 200 16.85 -6.12 16.35
C PRO A 200 18.06 -5.37 15.79
N ILE A 201 18.19 -4.11 16.19
CA ILE A 201 19.12 -3.13 15.56
C ILE A 201 20.58 -3.37 15.95
N ASN A 202 20.84 -4.08 17.04
CA ASN A 202 22.18 -4.29 17.62
C ASN A 202 22.75 -5.68 17.42
N LEU A 203 22.25 -6.44 16.43
CA LEU A 203 22.82 -7.74 16.12
C LEU A 203 24.16 -7.57 15.38
N GLU A 204 25.13 -8.38 15.78
CA GLU A 204 26.39 -8.54 15.08
C GLU A 204 26.19 -8.92 13.62
N PRO A 205 27.10 -8.56 12.71
CA PRO A 205 26.95 -8.81 11.26
C PRO A 205 26.71 -10.30 10.92
N VAL A 206 27.20 -11.22 11.76
CA VAL A 206 26.99 -12.67 11.60
C VAL A 206 25.51 -13.04 11.73
N TRP A 207 24.80 -12.49 12.72
CA TRP A 207 23.37 -12.75 12.92
C TRP A 207 22.50 -12.15 11.82
N ARG A 208 22.91 -11.02 11.24
CA ARG A 208 22.23 -10.44 10.08
C ARG A 208 22.39 -11.28 8.82
N LEU A 209 23.60 -11.83 8.62
CA LEU A 209 23.83 -12.74 7.50
C LEU A 209 22.99 -14.01 7.65
N SER A 210 22.90 -14.56 8.86
CA SER A 210 22.05 -15.74 9.13
C SER A 210 20.58 -15.44 8.89
N GLY A 211 20.06 -14.26 9.29
CA GLY A 211 18.69 -13.85 9.01
C GLY A 211 18.40 -13.70 7.51
N LEU A 212 19.35 -13.14 6.73
CA LEU A 212 19.22 -13.05 5.27
C LEU A 212 19.23 -14.43 4.61
N LEU A 213 20.08 -15.34 5.08
CA LEU A 213 20.10 -16.73 4.60
C LEU A 213 18.81 -17.47 4.94
N MET A 214 18.23 -17.24 6.12
CA MET A 214 16.92 -17.79 6.50
C MET A 214 15.79 -17.25 5.64
N ILE A 215 15.79 -15.94 5.31
CA ILE A 215 14.83 -15.36 4.38
C ILE A 215 14.95 -15.98 3.00
N ALA A 216 16.16 -16.06 2.45
CA ALA A 216 16.40 -16.61 1.12
C ALA A 216 16.04 -18.09 1.04
N SER A 217 16.50 -18.91 2.00
CA SER A 217 16.19 -20.35 2.05
C SER A 217 14.71 -20.60 2.30
N GLY A 218 14.09 -19.84 3.22
CA GLY A 218 12.67 -19.93 3.51
C GLY A 218 11.80 -19.62 2.30
N LEU A 219 12.16 -18.58 1.52
CA LEU A 219 11.47 -18.23 0.29
C LEU A 219 11.59 -19.34 -0.77
N VAL A 220 12.78 -19.88 -0.98
CA VAL A 220 13.00 -20.97 -1.96
C VAL A 220 12.22 -22.23 -1.55
N ILE A 221 12.28 -22.62 -0.28
CA ILE A 221 11.55 -23.77 0.26
C ILE A 221 10.04 -23.56 0.16
N CYS A 222 9.56 -22.35 0.44
CA CYS A 222 8.15 -21.99 0.32
C CYS A 222 7.67 -22.05 -1.14
N ILE A 223 8.46 -21.57 -2.10
CA ILE A 223 8.13 -21.66 -3.53
C ILE A 223 8.08 -23.12 -3.99
N LEU A 224 9.09 -23.93 -3.64
CA LEU A 224 9.14 -25.34 -4.02
C LEU A 224 8.01 -26.15 -3.37
N GLY A 225 7.73 -25.91 -2.10
CA GLY A 225 6.62 -26.55 -1.39
C GLY A 225 5.26 -26.12 -1.95
N GLY A 226 5.11 -24.81 -2.30
CA GLY A 226 3.93 -24.27 -2.90
C GLY A 226 3.66 -24.82 -4.30
N MET A 227 4.66 -24.90 -5.16
CA MET A 227 4.51 -25.49 -6.50
C MET A 227 4.01 -26.94 -6.41
N ASN A 228 4.60 -27.78 -5.53
CA ASN A 228 4.15 -29.14 -5.33
C ASN A 228 2.77 -29.23 -4.68
N HIS A 229 2.43 -28.30 -3.79
CA HIS A 229 1.13 -28.26 -3.12
C HIS A 229 0.01 -27.89 -4.07
N PHE A 230 0.23 -26.89 -4.95
CA PHE A 230 -0.77 -26.45 -5.94
C PHE A 230 -0.91 -27.38 -7.14
N GLN A 231 0.05 -28.26 -7.41
CA GLN A 231 -0.02 -29.27 -8.47
C GLN A 231 -0.62 -30.62 -8.00
N SER A 232 -0.74 -30.86 -6.71
CA SER A 232 -1.31 -32.11 -6.17
C SER A 232 -2.81 -31.98 -5.99
N ASP A 233 -3.57 -33.03 -6.33
CA ASP A 233 -5.00 -33.16 -6.00
C ASP A 233 -5.28 -33.32 -4.49
N ALA A 234 -4.27 -33.05 -3.65
CA ALA A 234 -4.40 -33.06 -2.20
C ALA A 234 -5.21 -31.86 -1.70
N PRO A 235 -5.97 -31.98 -0.61
CA PRO A 235 -6.71 -30.86 -0.04
C PRO A 235 -5.73 -29.73 0.31
N HIS A 236 -6.08 -28.50 -0.14
CA HIS A 236 -5.28 -27.32 0.12
C HIS A 236 -5.19 -27.06 1.62
N LEU A 237 -4.06 -26.49 2.07
CA LEU A 237 -3.82 -26.13 3.48
C LEU A 237 -4.87 -25.16 4.01
N ILE A 238 -5.36 -24.27 3.12
CA ILE A 238 -6.38 -23.29 3.40
C ILE A 238 -7.43 -23.47 2.31
N ASP A 239 -8.54 -24.08 2.65
CA ASP A 239 -9.67 -24.17 1.75
C ASP A 239 -10.60 -22.99 2.02
N PHE A 240 -10.82 -22.17 0.99
CA PHE A 240 -11.75 -21.05 1.07
C PHE A 240 -13.15 -21.54 0.74
N GLN A 241 -13.88 -22.02 1.75
CA GLN A 241 -15.30 -22.40 1.62
C GLN A 241 -16.23 -21.22 1.94
N SER A 242 -15.84 -19.98 1.60
CA SER A 242 -16.72 -18.85 1.80
C SER A 242 -17.66 -18.64 0.61
N GLU A 243 -18.91 -18.31 0.87
CA GLU A 243 -19.86 -17.87 -0.15
C GLU A 243 -19.47 -16.50 -0.76
N ILE A 244 -18.52 -15.79 -0.14
CA ILE A 244 -18.01 -14.48 -0.56
C ILE A 244 -16.60 -14.66 -1.14
N ASP A 245 -16.44 -14.18 -2.37
CA ASP A 245 -15.14 -14.20 -3.05
C ASP A 245 -14.09 -13.34 -2.27
N PRO A 246 -12.91 -13.88 -1.94
CA PRO A 246 -11.85 -13.13 -1.25
C PRO A 246 -11.15 -12.09 -2.15
N PHE A 247 -11.22 -12.19 -3.48
CA PHE A 247 -10.53 -11.28 -4.40
C PHE A 247 -10.98 -9.81 -4.27
N PRO A 248 -12.26 -9.47 -4.14
CA PRO A 248 -12.72 -8.11 -3.86
C PRO A 248 -12.14 -7.51 -2.58
N VAL A 249 -11.96 -8.33 -1.55
CA VAL A 249 -11.36 -7.89 -0.29
C VAL A 249 -9.90 -7.51 -0.50
N LEU A 250 -9.11 -8.42 -1.09
CA LEU A 250 -7.69 -8.19 -1.35
C LEU A 250 -7.45 -6.98 -2.26
N SER A 251 -8.21 -6.86 -3.35
CA SER A 251 -8.10 -5.72 -4.28
C SER A 251 -8.47 -4.41 -3.62
N THR A 252 -9.48 -4.39 -2.74
CA THR A 252 -9.89 -3.20 -1.99
C THR A 252 -8.78 -2.73 -1.04
N TYR A 253 -8.18 -3.62 -0.24
CA TYR A 253 -7.06 -3.26 0.63
C TYR A 253 -5.84 -2.77 -0.15
N LEU A 254 -5.53 -3.39 -1.29
CA LEU A 254 -4.47 -2.91 -2.19
C LEU A 254 -4.78 -1.52 -2.73
N GLY A 255 -6.02 -1.29 -3.17
CA GLY A 255 -6.48 0.02 -3.62
C GLY A 255 -6.35 1.09 -2.53
N MET A 256 -6.75 0.77 -1.28
CA MET A 256 -6.65 1.68 -0.15
C MET A 256 -5.20 2.00 0.21
N PHE A 257 -4.31 1.02 0.15
CA PHE A 257 -2.88 1.25 0.34
C PHE A 257 -2.31 2.20 -0.72
N LEU A 258 -2.61 1.97 -1.99
CA LEU A 258 -2.12 2.80 -3.10
C LEU A 258 -2.72 4.21 -3.09
N ALA A 259 -4.02 4.34 -2.83
CA ALA A 259 -4.68 5.64 -2.69
C ALA A 259 -4.11 6.42 -1.49
N GLY A 260 -3.94 5.76 -0.34
CA GLY A 260 -3.31 6.34 0.84
C GLY A 260 -1.89 6.81 0.55
N ALA A 261 -1.08 5.99 -0.11
CA ALA A 261 0.28 6.34 -0.52
C ALA A 261 0.31 7.59 -1.40
N MET A 262 -0.64 7.72 -2.35
CA MET A 262 -0.80 8.92 -3.17
C MET A 262 -1.15 10.15 -2.34
N PHE A 263 -2.18 10.09 -1.49
CA PHE A 263 -2.60 11.24 -0.69
C PHE A 263 -1.55 11.66 0.34
N LEU A 264 -0.84 10.71 0.95
CA LEU A 264 0.29 11.00 1.83
C LEU A 264 1.42 11.72 1.09
N SER A 265 1.71 11.36 -0.16
CA SER A 265 2.73 12.03 -0.97
C SER A 265 2.35 13.48 -1.31
N ILE A 266 1.07 13.74 -1.58
CA ILE A 266 0.53 15.09 -1.78
C ILE A 266 0.69 15.91 -0.48
N GLY A 267 0.33 15.33 0.65
CA GLY A 267 0.43 16.00 1.95
C GLY A 267 1.88 16.34 2.33
N ILE A 268 2.83 15.45 2.07
CA ILE A 268 4.27 15.71 2.29
C ILE A 268 4.78 16.85 1.40
N LEU A 269 4.38 16.87 0.13
CA LEU A 269 4.73 17.97 -0.77
C LEU A 269 4.25 19.31 -0.19
N VAL A 270 2.98 19.39 0.20
CA VAL A 270 2.41 20.61 0.80
C VAL A 270 3.15 20.99 2.09
N SER A 271 3.41 20.03 2.98
CA SER A 271 4.15 20.25 4.22
C SER A 271 5.56 20.81 3.97
N SER A 272 6.20 20.42 2.87
CA SER A 272 7.52 20.95 2.49
C SER A 272 7.46 22.40 1.99
N LEU A 273 6.35 22.86 1.46
CA LEU A 273 6.18 24.22 0.89
C LEU A 273 5.77 25.25 1.94
N VAL A 274 5.00 24.85 2.94
CA VAL A 274 4.37 25.74 3.93
C VAL A 274 5.14 25.72 5.26
N LYS A 275 5.10 26.81 6.03
CA LYS A 275 5.72 26.89 7.37
C LYS A 275 4.76 26.49 8.49
N ASP A 276 3.49 26.74 8.32
CA ASP A 276 2.46 26.53 9.32
C ASP A 276 1.79 25.17 9.12
N GLN A 277 1.70 24.38 10.19
CA GLN A 277 1.10 23.06 10.18
C GLN A 277 -0.40 23.10 9.80
N MET A 278 -1.15 24.07 10.34
CA MET A 278 -2.57 24.19 10.07
C MET A 278 -2.83 24.56 8.62
N VAL A 279 -2.07 25.50 8.06
CA VAL A 279 -2.15 25.87 6.65
C VAL A 279 -1.76 24.71 5.76
N SER A 280 -0.75 23.93 6.15
CA SER A 280 -0.34 22.71 5.43
C SER A 280 -1.48 21.71 5.37
N ALA A 281 -2.16 21.44 6.50
CA ALA A 281 -3.28 20.51 6.56
C ALA A 281 -4.45 20.99 5.66
N LEU A 282 -4.80 22.28 5.71
CA LEU A 282 -5.89 22.85 4.92
C LEU A 282 -5.63 22.75 3.42
N ILE A 283 -4.42 23.10 2.98
CA ILE A 283 -4.05 23.00 1.55
C ILE A 283 -4.02 21.55 1.09
N ALA A 284 -3.42 20.63 1.90
CA ALA A 284 -3.38 19.22 1.58
C ALA A 284 -4.79 18.62 1.50
N MET A 285 -5.69 19.03 2.42
CA MET A 285 -7.09 18.63 2.40
C MET A 285 -7.82 19.16 1.16
N GLY A 286 -7.60 20.43 0.80
CA GLY A 286 -8.18 21.02 -0.42
C GLY A 286 -7.74 20.29 -1.70
N LEU A 287 -6.45 19.96 -1.82
CA LEU A 287 -5.94 19.17 -2.95
C LEU A 287 -6.52 17.74 -2.96
N SER A 288 -6.61 17.10 -1.81
CA SER A 288 -7.21 15.76 -1.69
C SER A 288 -8.69 15.78 -2.03
N LEU A 289 -9.40 16.86 -1.65
CA LEU A 289 -10.82 17.05 -1.96
C LEU A 289 -11.08 17.06 -3.47
N LEU A 290 -10.18 17.61 -4.29
CA LEU A 290 -10.33 17.61 -5.75
C LEU A 290 -10.46 16.18 -6.32
N PHE A 291 -9.69 15.24 -5.79
CA PHE A 291 -9.75 13.83 -6.21
C PHE A 291 -11.01 13.11 -5.69
N LEU A 292 -11.60 13.58 -4.59
CA LEU A 292 -12.78 12.98 -4.00
C LEU A 292 -14.08 13.54 -4.57
N VAL A 293 -14.18 14.86 -4.72
CA VAL A 293 -15.39 15.55 -5.22
C VAL A 293 -15.74 15.12 -6.64
N ALA A 294 -14.72 14.84 -7.46
CA ALA A 294 -14.93 14.29 -8.80
C ALA A 294 -15.79 13.02 -8.80
N GLY A 295 -15.80 12.24 -7.70
CA GLY A 295 -16.61 11.04 -7.55
C GLY A 295 -18.06 11.29 -7.17
N PHE A 296 -18.33 12.38 -6.47
CA PHE A 296 -19.69 12.70 -6.01
C PHE A 296 -20.50 13.44 -7.05
N TRP A 297 -19.83 14.13 -7.96
CA TRP A 297 -20.51 14.80 -9.04
C TRP A 297 -20.81 13.83 -10.19
N ARG A 298 -22.01 13.27 -10.19
CA ARG A 298 -22.52 12.37 -11.24
C ARG A 298 -23.44 13.16 -12.16
N PRO A 299 -22.97 13.77 -13.26
CA PRO A 299 -23.88 14.33 -14.26
C PRO A 299 -24.64 13.19 -14.94
N GLU A 300 -25.96 13.31 -15.04
CA GLU A 300 -26.85 12.30 -15.63
C GLU A 300 -26.68 12.11 -17.15
N GLN A 301 -25.89 12.96 -17.81
CA GLN A 301 -25.68 12.89 -19.26
C GLN A 301 -24.27 12.41 -19.59
N ASP A 302 -24.15 11.62 -20.64
CA ASP A 302 -22.89 11.16 -21.23
C ASP A 302 -21.99 12.38 -21.56
N GLY A 303 -21.17 12.72 -20.59
CA GLY A 303 -20.38 13.93 -20.61
C GLY A 303 -19.27 13.86 -21.66
N GLY A 304 -18.96 15.02 -22.24
CA GLY A 304 -17.83 15.21 -23.13
C GLY A 304 -16.47 14.93 -22.49
N LEU A 305 -15.40 15.33 -23.15
CA LEU A 305 -14.01 15.15 -22.69
C LEU A 305 -13.77 15.54 -21.22
N PHE A 306 -14.43 16.60 -20.76
CA PHE A 306 -14.33 17.09 -19.39
C PHE A 306 -14.80 16.04 -18.36
N TYR A 307 -15.92 15.37 -18.62
CA TYR A 307 -16.42 14.31 -17.74
C TYR A 307 -15.49 13.10 -17.70
N ARG A 308 -14.93 12.70 -18.85
CA ARG A 308 -13.98 11.58 -18.91
C ARG A 308 -12.71 11.88 -18.14
N THR A 309 -12.18 13.11 -18.20
CA THR A 309 -11.00 13.51 -17.43
C THR A 309 -11.30 13.59 -15.94
N LEU A 310 -12.44 14.18 -15.54
CA LEU A 310 -12.87 14.23 -14.15
C LEU A 310 -13.03 12.82 -13.56
N TYR A 311 -13.66 11.95 -14.30
CA TYR A 311 -13.82 10.54 -13.97
C TYR A 311 -12.48 9.81 -13.75
N PHE A 312 -11.48 10.08 -14.60
CA PHE A 312 -10.15 9.48 -14.49
C PHE A 312 -9.42 9.88 -13.20
N PHE A 313 -9.69 11.05 -12.64
CA PHE A 313 -9.09 11.51 -11.38
C PHE A 313 -9.90 11.12 -10.14
N SER A 314 -11.11 10.62 -10.29
CA SER A 314 -11.99 10.31 -9.15
C SER A 314 -11.62 9.03 -8.44
N VAL A 315 -11.08 9.14 -7.22
CA VAL A 315 -10.73 7.99 -6.38
C VAL A 315 -11.96 7.16 -5.97
N PRO A 316 -13.09 7.74 -5.50
CA PRO A 316 -14.27 6.95 -5.12
C PRO A 316 -14.81 6.09 -6.25
N LEU A 317 -14.81 6.60 -7.49
CA LEU A 317 -15.29 5.86 -8.66
C LEU A 317 -14.38 4.68 -9.04
N HIS A 318 -13.07 4.78 -8.81
CA HIS A 318 -12.15 3.67 -8.99
C HIS A 318 -12.47 2.54 -8.01
N PHE A 319 -12.86 2.87 -6.76
CA PHE A 319 -13.28 1.85 -5.79
C PHE A 319 -14.62 1.23 -6.19
N GLU A 320 -15.63 2.03 -6.51
CA GLU A 320 -16.95 1.55 -6.89
C GLU A 320 -16.94 0.61 -8.10
N ARG A 321 -16.06 0.86 -9.09
CA ARG A 321 -16.07 0.12 -10.36
C ARG A 321 -15.04 -0.98 -10.47
N SER A 322 -13.91 -0.86 -9.76
CA SER A 322 -12.79 -1.79 -9.94
C SER A 322 -12.45 -2.53 -8.64
N PHE A 323 -11.87 -1.83 -7.67
CA PHE A 323 -11.29 -2.48 -6.50
C PHE A 323 -12.28 -3.27 -5.65
N THR A 324 -13.47 -2.73 -5.38
CA THR A 324 -14.48 -3.41 -4.58
C THR A 324 -15.15 -4.60 -5.27
N ARG A 325 -14.97 -4.72 -6.59
CA ARG A 325 -15.46 -5.84 -7.41
C ARG A 325 -14.40 -6.91 -7.68
N GLY A 326 -13.20 -6.76 -7.13
CA GLY A 326 -12.10 -7.68 -7.40
C GLY A 326 -11.46 -7.52 -8.79
N ILE A 327 -11.77 -6.44 -9.51
CA ILE A 327 -11.21 -6.18 -10.85
C ILE A 327 -9.91 -5.36 -10.69
N PHE A 328 -8.78 -5.93 -11.12
CA PHE A 328 -7.50 -5.22 -11.17
C PHE A 328 -7.42 -4.36 -12.43
N ASP A 329 -7.91 -3.12 -12.33
CA ASP A 329 -7.68 -2.12 -13.38
C ASP A 329 -6.32 -1.45 -13.16
N THR A 330 -5.47 -1.50 -14.19
CA THR A 330 -4.13 -0.89 -14.15
C THR A 330 -4.16 0.63 -14.18
N ARG A 331 -5.23 1.25 -14.67
CA ARG A 331 -5.33 2.71 -14.83
C ARG A 331 -5.28 3.46 -13.49
N PRO A 332 -6.09 3.12 -12.46
CA PRO A 332 -5.97 3.73 -11.15
C PRO A 332 -4.60 3.47 -10.49
N ILE A 333 -4.04 2.27 -10.66
CA ILE A 333 -2.75 1.91 -10.09
C ILE A 333 -1.65 2.82 -10.66
N ILE A 334 -1.61 3.00 -11.97
CA ILE A 334 -0.64 3.88 -12.63
C ILE A 334 -0.83 5.32 -12.17
N LEU A 335 -2.08 5.80 -12.06
CA LEU A 335 -2.38 7.15 -11.57
C LEU A 335 -1.83 7.35 -10.14
N TYR A 336 -2.11 6.43 -9.22
CA TYR A 336 -1.69 6.56 -7.82
C TYR A 336 -0.17 6.52 -7.68
N VAL A 337 0.49 5.58 -8.34
CA VAL A 337 1.95 5.43 -8.30
C VAL A 337 2.65 6.61 -8.97
N SER A 338 2.19 7.06 -10.14
CA SER A 338 2.81 8.18 -10.86
C SER A 338 2.64 9.50 -10.11
N THR A 339 1.46 9.76 -9.53
CA THR A 339 1.22 10.94 -8.71
C THR A 339 2.07 10.92 -7.44
N ALA A 340 2.18 9.78 -6.76
CA ALA A 340 3.02 9.62 -5.58
C ALA A 340 4.50 9.89 -5.91
N PHE A 341 5.00 9.29 -6.98
CA PHE A 341 6.37 9.51 -7.43
C PHE A 341 6.63 10.98 -7.79
N PHE A 342 5.72 11.60 -8.53
CA PHE A 342 5.83 13.00 -8.93
C PHE A 342 5.85 13.95 -7.72
N CYS A 343 4.94 13.76 -6.75
CA CYS A 343 4.91 14.57 -5.53
C CYS A 343 6.17 14.40 -4.68
N LEU A 344 6.69 13.18 -4.53
CA LEU A 344 7.94 12.93 -3.82
C LEU A 344 9.12 13.56 -4.54
N PHE A 345 9.19 13.46 -5.87
CA PHE A 345 10.21 14.13 -6.66
C PHE A 345 10.19 15.65 -6.48
N LEU A 346 9.01 16.27 -6.55
CA LEU A 346 8.86 17.71 -6.29
C LEU A 346 9.27 18.10 -4.86
N THR A 347 8.98 17.23 -3.88
CA THR A 347 9.37 17.44 -2.49
C THR A 347 10.90 17.49 -2.36
N VAL A 348 11.61 16.55 -2.99
CA VAL A 348 13.08 16.54 -3.02
C VAL A 348 13.60 17.82 -3.67
N ARG A 349 13.06 18.21 -4.82
CA ARG A 349 13.45 19.44 -5.51
C ARG A 349 13.17 20.71 -4.70
N SER A 350 12.04 20.72 -3.96
CA SER A 350 11.73 21.82 -3.04
C SER A 350 12.78 21.98 -1.93
N LEU A 351 13.29 20.88 -1.37
CA LEU A 351 14.35 20.90 -0.36
C LEU A 351 15.69 21.33 -0.95
N GLU A 352 16.11 20.77 -2.08
CA GLU A 352 17.32 21.13 -2.78
C GLU A 352 17.37 22.63 -3.13
N SER A 353 16.27 23.21 -3.61
CA SER A 353 16.19 24.63 -3.97
C SER A 353 16.46 25.58 -2.80
N ARG A 354 16.25 25.12 -1.57
CA ARG A 354 16.50 25.90 -0.33
C ARG A 354 17.94 25.84 0.12
N ARG A 355 18.67 24.80 -0.20
CA ARG A 355 20.09 24.64 0.11
C ARG A 355 20.97 25.64 -0.65
N TRP A 356 20.43 26.20 -1.75
CA TRP A 356 21.12 27.17 -2.59
C TRP A 356 20.77 28.63 -2.27
N ARG A 357 19.86 28.87 -1.32
CA ARG A 357 19.52 30.19 -0.79
C ARG A 357 20.12 30.40 0.59
#